data_82fbd3501464cbbf599dd3b95cb2e7dd
#
_entry.id   82fbd3501464cbbf599dd3b95cb2e7dd
#
_cell.length_a   1.000
_cell.length_b   1.000
_cell.length_c   1.000
_cell.angle_alpha   90.00
_cell.angle_beta   90.00
_cell.angle_gamma   90.00
#
_symmetry.space_group_name_H-M   'P 1'
#
loop_
_entity.id
_entity.type
_entity.pdbx_description
1 polymer ?
#
loop_
_entity_poly.entity_id
_entity_poly.type
_entity_poly.pdbx_seq_one_letter_code
_entity_poly.pdbx_strand_id
1 'polypeptide(L)'
;MYAIYKQKKYDAELRLGKDVTLYSYVKEEGFENDITPWGEVEDDYFSKKVNMNELDYLYRIVYEIQYKGHFFDVMSAMKRKLIDKDLFVLNAGIEKYPLTEKLGFEVYDKGQWWKKIG
;
A
#
# COMPACT_ATOMS: atom_id res chain seq x y z
N MET A 1 -0.79 -2.74 3.38
CA MET A 1 -1.38 -2.29 4.65
C MET A 1 -1.20 -3.36 5.70
N TYR A 2 -1.08 -2.99 6.93
CA TYR A 2 -0.84 -3.90 8.05
C TYR A 2 -1.85 -3.65 9.16
N ALA A 3 -2.17 -4.71 9.89
CA ALA A 3 -3.07 -4.63 11.04
C ALA A 3 -2.45 -5.32 12.24
N ILE A 4 -2.73 -4.81 13.43
CA ILE A 4 -2.48 -5.50 14.69
C ILE A 4 -3.84 -6.01 15.19
N TYR A 5 -3.95 -7.31 15.32
CA TYR A 5 -5.16 -8.00 15.75
C TYR A 5 -4.79 -9.01 16.83
N LYS A 6 -5.41 -8.89 17.99
CA LYS A 6 -5.08 -9.71 19.15
C LYS A 6 -3.57 -9.76 19.44
N GLN A 7 -2.94 -8.57 19.36
CA GLN A 7 -1.52 -8.35 19.65
C GLN A 7 -0.56 -8.98 18.63
N LYS A 8 -1.06 -9.38 17.46
CA LYS A 8 -0.25 -9.97 16.40
C LYS A 8 -0.38 -9.17 15.11
N LYS A 9 0.71 -9.07 14.36
CA LYS A 9 0.76 -8.34 13.10
C LYS A 9 0.35 -9.24 11.92
N TYR A 10 -0.51 -8.69 11.06
CA TYR A 10 -0.96 -9.34 9.82
C TYR A 10 -0.86 -8.39 8.65
N ASP A 11 -0.65 -8.94 7.46
CA ASP A 11 -0.96 -8.22 6.24
C ASP A 11 -2.47 -7.99 6.19
N ALA A 12 -2.89 -6.84 5.70
CA ALA A 12 -4.30 -6.47 5.71
C ALA A 12 -4.70 -5.74 4.44
N GLU A 13 -5.98 -5.88 4.10
CA GLU A 13 -6.59 -5.15 3.01
C GLU A 13 -7.90 -4.54 3.50
N LEU A 14 -8.04 -3.23 3.32
CA LEU A 14 -9.26 -2.52 3.66
C LEU A 14 -10.29 -2.72 2.54
N ARG A 15 -11.45 -3.24 2.90
CA ARG A 15 -12.59 -3.41 2.00
C ARG A 15 -13.53 -2.22 2.12
N LEU A 16 -14.67 -2.30 1.45
CA LEU A 16 -15.69 -1.25 1.53
C LEU A 16 -16.19 -1.07 2.97
N GLY A 17 -16.34 0.18 3.38
CA GLY A 17 -16.78 0.51 4.72
C GLY A 17 -15.71 0.24 5.78
N LYS A 18 -16.06 -0.53 6.81
CA LYS A 18 -15.18 -0.86 7.94
C LYS A 18 -14.70 -2.31 7.92
N ASP A 19 -14.84 -3.01 6.81
CA ASP A 19 -14.42 -4.39 6.69
C ASP A 19 -12.94 -4.47 6.30
N VAL A 20 -12.21 -5.31 7.03
CA VAL A 20 -10.77 -5.55 6.81
C VAL A 20 -10.57 -7.04 6.65
N THR A 21 -9.78 -7.42 5.64
CA THR A 21 -9.35 -8.81 5.48
C THR A 21 -7.91 -8.93 5.97
N LEU A 22 -7.67 -9.84 6.90
CA LEU A 22 -6.36 -10.20 7.41
C LEU A 22 -5.84 -11.41 6.65
N TYR A 23 -4.54 -11.47 6.41
CA TYR A 23 -3.89 -12.56 5.68
C TYR A 23 -2.77 -13.19 6.50
N SER A 24 -2.63 -14.51 6.38
CA SER A 24 -1.59 -15.28 7.06
C SER A 24 -1.12 -16.42 6.17
N TYR A 25 0.17 -16.76 6.24
CA TYR A 25 0.74 -17.96 5.62
C TYR A 25 0.63 -19.18 6.53
N VAL A 26 0.16 -19.02 7.75
CA VAL A 26 -0.02 -20.07 8.73
C VAL A 26 -1.49 -20.17 9.11
N LYS A 27 -2.03 -21.38 9.20
CA LYS A 27 -3.40 -21.60 9.64
C LYS A 27 -3.53 -21.18 11.11
N GLU A 28 -4.41 -20.24 11.37
CA GLU A 28 -4.70 -19.72 12.70
C GLU A 28 -6.19 -19.84 12.99
N GLU A 29 -6.56 -19.76 14.27
CA GLU A 29 -7.94 -19.84 14.69
C GLU A 29 -8.79 -18.75 14.01
N GLY A 30 -9.90 -19.19 13.41
CA GLY A 30 -10.81 -18.29 12.71
C GLY A 30 -10.39 -17.91 11.29
N PHE A 31 -9.21 -18.35 10.84
CA PHE A 31 -8.77 -18.16 9.46
C PHE A 31 -9.18 -19.36 8.60
N GLU A 32 -9.57 -19.05 7.37
CA GLU A 32 -9.91 -20.04 6.36
C GLU A 32 -8.97 -19.91 5.17
N ASN A 33 -8.85 -20.98 4.38
CA ASN A 33 -8.07 -20.91 3.14
C ASN A 33 -8.56 -19.76 2.26
N ASP A 34 -7.66 -18.94 1.79
CA ASP A 34 -7.99 -17.85 0.88
C ASP A 34 -8.37 -18.42 -0.50
N ILE A 35 -9.15 -17.66 -1.24
CA ILE A 35 -9.64 -18.06 -2.55
C ILE A 35 -9.10 -17.07 -3.58
N THR A 36 -8.51 -17.59 -4.67
CA THR A 36 -8.04 -16.75 -5.78
C THR A 36 -9.21 -16.04 -6.46
N PRO A 37 -8.97 -14.95 -7.21
CA PRO A 37 -10.03 -14.26 -7.96
C PRO A 37 -10.77 -15.15 -8.97
N TRP A 38 -10.15 -16.27 -9.41
CA TRP A 38 -10.79 -17.23 -10.31
C TRP A 38 -11.39 -18.46 -9.62
N GLY A 39 -11.48 -18.41 -8.28
CA GLY A 39 -12.23 -19.39 -7.48
C GLY A 39 -11.46 -20.60 -6.99
N GLU A 40 -10.14 -20.65 -7.17
CA GLU A 40 -9.30 -21.70 -6.64
C GLU A 40 -8.98 -21.48 -5.16
N VAL A 41 -8.99 -22.57 -4.38
CA VAL A 41 -8.62 -22.54 -2.96
C VAL A 41 -7.12 -22.57 -2.83
N GLU A 42 -6.56 -21.66 -2.04
CA GLU A 42 -5.13 -21.62 -1.73
C GLU A 42 -4.82 -22.55 -0.55
N ASP A 43 -3.85 -23.46 -0.71
CA ASP A 43 -3.52 -24.44 0.33
C ASP A 43 -2.67 -23.87 1.47
N ASP A 44 -1.89 -22.84 1.19
CA ASP A 44 -0.89 -22.28 2.11
C ASP A 44 -1.10 -20.79 2.41
N TYR A 45 -2.26 -20.26 2.08
CA TYR A 45 -2.60 -18.86 2.32
C TYR A 45 -4.00 -18.78 2.93
N PHE A 46 -4.10 -18.05 4.03
CA PHE A 46 -5.32 -18.02 4.83
C PHE A 46 -5.77 -16.59 5.05
N SER A 47 -7.06 -16.41 5.19
CA SER A 47 -7.64 -15.09 5.42
C SER A 47 -8.74 -15.12 6.47
N LYS A 48 -8.96 -13.97 7.09
CA LYS A 48 -10.05 -13.75 8.03
C LYS A 48 -10.62 -12.35 7.82
N LYS A 49 -11.93 -12.26 7.70
CA LYS A 49 -12.63 -10.97 7.65
C LYS A 49 -12.95 -10.52 9.07
N VAL A 50 -12.58 -9.27 9.38
CA VAL A 50 -12.87 -8.64 10.65
C VAL A 50 -13.43 -7.24 10.41
N ASN A 51 -14.10 -6.70 11.42
CA ASN A 51 -14.47 -5.30 11.41
C ASN A 51 -13.29 -4.46 11.93
N MET A 52 -13.13 -3.26 11.40
CA MET A 52 -12.07 -2.35 11.82
C MET A 52 -12.04 -2.12 13.34
N ASN A 53 -13.20 -2.16 14.00
CA ASN A 53 -13.31 -1.99 15.45
C ASN A 53 -12.67 -3.12 16.26
N GLU A 54 -12.42 -4.28 15.64
CA GLU A 54 -11.79 -5.42 16.29
C GLU A 54 -10.26 -5.33 16.27
N LEU A 55 -9.70 -4.39 15.51
CA LEU A 55 -8.27 -4.22 15.37
C LEU A 55 -7.71 -3.30 16.44
N ASP A 56 -6.52 -3.63 16.95
CA ASP A 56 -5.76 -2.73 17.82
C ASP A 56 -5.21 -1.56 17.01
N TYR A 57 -4.67 -1.83 15.82
CA TYR A 57 -4.14 -0.84 14.88
C TYR A 57 -4.38 -1.30 13.45
N LEU A 58 -4.59 -0.31 12.57
CA LEU A 58 -4.59 -0.49 11.12
C LEU A 58 -3.73 0.63 10.55
N TYR A 59 -2.67 0.28 9.81
CA TYR A 59 -1.72 1.26 9.30
C TYR A 59 -1.09 0.82 7.99
N ARG A 60 -0.53 1.77 7.30
CA ARG A 60 0.32 1.53 6.13
C ARG A 60 1.64 2.28 6.30
N ILE A 61 2.68 1.74 5.70
CA ILE A 61 3.98 2.38 5.66
C ILE A 61 4.06 3.16 4.36
N VAL A 62 4.29 4.47 4.47
CA VAL A 62 4.45 5.35 3.32
C VAL A 62 5.90 5.80 3.29
N TYR A 63 6.51 5.78 2.10
CA TYR A 63 7.86 6.25 1.90
C TYR A 63 7.84 7.60 1.21
N GLU A 64 8.58 8.55 1.75
CA GLU A 64 8.71 9.88 1.20
C GLU A 64 10.16 10.18 0.86
N ILE A 65 10.37 10.97 -0.19
CA ILE A 65 11.69 11.47 -0.55
C ILE A 65 11.64 12.98 -0.63
N GLN A 66 12.63 13.63 -0.04
CA GLN A 66 12.85 15.07 -0.24
C GLN A 66 13.49 15.29 -1.60
N TYR A 67 12.84 16.09 -2.43
CA TYR A 67 13.33 16.48 -3.74
C TYR A 67 13.20 17.99 -3.89
N LYS A 68 14.34 18.66 -4.05
CA LYS A 68 14.44 20.13 -4.21
C LYS A 68 13.67 20.89 -3.12
N GLY A 69 13.84 20.46 -1.86
CA GLY A 69 13.25 21.10 -0.69
C GLY A 69 11.81 20.71 -0.37
N HIS A 70 11.23 19.79 -1.14
CA HIS A 70 9.84 19.35 -0.94
C HIS A 70 9.77 17.83 -0.80
N PHE A 71 8.79 17.35 -0.01
CA PHE A 71 8.58 15.93 0.19
C PHE A 71 7.53 15.38 -0.77
N PHE A 72 7.84 14.25 -1.37
CA PHE A 72 6.95 13.54 -2.28
C PHE A 72 6.86 12.06 -1.91
N ASP A 73 5.70 11.48 -2.08
CA ASP A 73 5.50 10.05 -1.89
C ASP A 73 6.21 9.26 -2.98
N VAL A 74 6.76 8.09 -2.61
CA VAL A 74 7.32 7.14 -3.57
C VAL A 74 6.23 6.15 -3.96
N MET A 75 6.08 5.87 -5.25
CA MET A 75 5.09 4.91 -5.73
C MET A 75 5.37 3.51 -5.19
N SER A 76 4.45 2.99 -4.39
CA SER A 76 4.63 1.74 -3.66
C SER A 76 4.77 0.50 -4.54
N ALA A 77 4.07 0.46 -5.67
CA ALA A 77 4.09 -0.68 -6.60
C ALA A 77 5.46 -0.91 -7.24
N MET A 78 6.30 0.13 -7.32
CA MET A 78 7.60 0.06 -7.98
C MET A 78 8.77 0.09 -6.99
N LYS A 79 8.48 0.23 -5.72
CA LYS A 79 9.43 0.51 -4.66
C LYS A 79 10.63 -0.43 -4.61
N ARG A 80 10.41 -1.75 -4.58
CA ARG A 80 11.51 -2.72 -4.52
C ARG A 80 12.42 -2.69 -5.73
N LYS A 81 11.83 -2.65 -6.93
CA LYS A 81 12.59 -2.64 -8.19
C LYS A 81 13.42 -1.38 -8.38
N LEU A 82 12.94 -0.27 -7.83
CA LEU A 82 13.60 1.02 -8.03
C LEU A 82 14.65 1.31 -6.97
N ILE A 83 14.41 0.89 -5.73
CA ILE A 83 15.40 1.03 -4.65
C ILE A 83 16.68 0.27 -4.99
N ASP A 84 16.56 -0.96 -5.49
CA ASP A 84 17.73 -1.77 -5.89
C ASP A 84 18.55 -1.13 -7.02
N LYS A 85 17.98 -0.18 -7.76
CA LYS A 85 18.63 0.54 -8.86
C LYS A 85 18.94 2.00 -8.54
N ASP A 86 18.78 2.40 -7.29
CA ASP A 86 18.87 3.79 -6.87
C ASP A 86 17.96 4.72 -7.68
N LEU A 87 16.83 4.21 -8.12
CA LEU A 87 15.81 4.95 -8.87
C LEU A 87 14.54 5.05 -8.05
N PHE A 88 13.89 6.20 -8.13
CA PHE A 88 12.63 6.44 -7.43
C PHE A 88 11.63 7.08 -8.38
N VAL A 89 10.37 6.70 -8.25
CA VAL A 89 9.27 7.38 -8.92
C VAL A 89 8.48 8.15 -7.87
N LEU A 90 8.60 9.45 -7.93
CA LEU A 90 7.87 10.35 -7.04
C LEU A 90 6.45 10.53 -7.55
N ASN A 91 5.49 10.60 -6.64
CA ASN A 91 4.08 10.73 -6.93
C ASN A 91 3.52 11.97 -6.24
N ALA A 92 2.68 12.70 -6.93
CA ALA A 92 2.04 13.89 -6.39
C ALA A 92 0.63 14.06 -6.95
N GLY A 93 -0.28 14.52 -6.11
CA GLY A 93 -1.63 14.87 -6.50
C GLY A 93 -1.78 16.35 -6.79
N ILE A 94 -3.03 16.76 -7.01
CA ILE A 94 -3.38 18.15 -7.37
C ILE A 94 -2.99 19.16 -6.28
N GLU A 95 -2.88 18.72 -5.04
CA GLU A 95 -2.50 19.58 -3.91
C GLU A 95 -1.08 20.15 -4.04
N LYS A 96 -0.24 19.53 -4.85
CA LYS A 96 1.12 19.99 -5.09
C LYS A 96 1.30 20.80 -6.38
N TYR A 97 0.22 20.99 -7.13
CA TYR A 97 0.25 21.87 -8.32
C TYR A 97 0.24 23.35 -7.88
N PRO A 98 0.98 24.29 -8.50
CA PRO A 98 1.78 24.13 -9.71
C PRO A 98 3.25 23.73 -9.47
N LEU A 99 3.62 23.35 -8.26
CA LEU A 99 4.98 22.96 -7.93
C LEU A 99 5.44 21.76 -8.79
N THR A 100 4.56 20.80 -9.02
CA THR A 100 4.82 19.62 -9.85
C THR A 100 5.28 20.03 -11.26
N GLU A 101 4.60 21.00 -11.88
CA GLU A 101 4.97 21.50 -13.20
C GLU A 101 6.32 22.20 -13.17
N LYS A 102 6.57 23.03 -12.17
CA LYS A 102 7.85 23.75 -12.02
C LYS A 102 9.04 22.82 -11.82
N LEU A 103 8.83 21.66 -11.19
CA LEU A 103 9.87 20.67 -10.95
C LEU A 103 10.00 19.62 -12.06
N GLY A 104 9.25 19.78 -13.15
CA GLY A 104 9.34 18.91 -14.31
C GLY A 104 8.64 17.57 -14.17
N PHE A 105 7.64 17.48 -13.32
CA PHE A 105 6.80 16.27 -13.23
C PHE A 105 5.93 16.14 -14.49
N GLU A 106 5.67 14.89 -14.88
CA GLU A 106 4.79 14.56 -15.98
C GLU A 106 3.41 14.18 -15.47
N VAL A 107 2.37 14.51 -16.21
CA VAL A 107 1.01 14.05 -15.94
C VAL A 107 0.88 12.62 -16.45
N TYR A 108 0.50 11.68 -15.57
CA TYR A 108 0.24 10.30 -15.99
C TYR A 108 -1.24 9.92 -15.91
N ASP A 109 -2.02 10.68 -15.14
CA ASP A 109 -3.45 10.55 -15.05
C ASP A 109 -4.04 11.88 -14.61
N LYS A 110 -5.36 12.03 -14.69
CA LYS A 110 -6.04 13.27 -14.32
C LYS A 110 -5.79 13.62 -12.85
N GLY A 111 -5.16 14.78 -12.61
CA GLY A 111 -4.84 15.23 -11.27
C GLY A 111 -3.69 14.47 -10.59
N GLN A 112 -2.94 13.67 -11.36
CA GLN A 112 -1.81 12.92 -10.85
C GLN A 112 -0.55 13.19 -11.68
N TRP A 113 0.55 13.40 -10.99
CA TRP A 113 1.85 13.67 -11.61
C TRP A 113 2.88 12.71 -11.06
N TRP A 114 3.87 12.42 -11.88
CA TRP A 114 5.01 11.62 -11.45
C TRP A 114 6.32 12.18 -11.95
N LYS A 115 7.41 11.83 -11.29
CA LYS A 115 8.77 12.13 -11.74
C LYS A 115 9.71 11.00 -11.35
N LYS A 116 10.47 10.53 -12.35
CA LYS A 116 11.53 9.55 -12.12
C LYS A 116 12.81 10.29 -11.75
N ILE A 117 13.43 9.92 -10.63
CA ILE A 117 14.73 10.45 -10.19
C ILE A 117 15.68 9.29 -9.91
N GLY A 118 16.96 9.55 -10.05
CA GLY A 118 17.99 8.54 -9.80
C GLY A 118 19.11 9.09 -8.94
#